data_df6c756963c9626fff8a3b9f8a0b70a6
#
_entry.id   df6c756963c9626fff8a3b9f8a0b70a6
#
_cell.length_a   1.000
_cell.length_b   1.000
_cell.length_c   1.000
_cell.angle_alpha   90.00
_cell.angle_beta   90.00
_cell.angle_gamma   90.00
#
_symmetry.space_group_name_H-M   'P 1'
#
loop_
_entity.id
_entity.type
_entity.pdbx_description
1 polymer ?
#
loop_
_entity_poly.entity_id
_entity_poly.type
_entity_poly.pdbx_seq_one_letter_code
_entity_poly.pdbx_strand_id
1 'polypeptide(L)'
;MRRCVLEAVGVAVGIVVKGNKFLVERRRWDETVDPEIVCLPAGHVKPNECLEDALKREMMEELGIQVKEIKFVCKNFYVASNGERQHAYCYLVTDYEGEPVCKAAQEIFWEDDINKMNLEIDRKTVKKMRELQEK
;
A
#
# COMPACT_ATOMS: atom_id res chain seq x y z
N MET A 1 10.70 -29.78 10.62
CA MET A 1 10.16 -29.33 10.25
C MET A 1 9.69 -28.34 9.83
N ARG A 2 9.48 -27.74 9.34
CA ARG A 2 9.08 -26.84 8.75
C ARG A 2 8.15 -26.18 8.38
N ARG A 3 7.71 -25.87 8.35
CA ARG A 3 6.83 -25.24 8.01
C ARG A 3 6.87 -23.83 7.58
N CYS A 4 7.79 -23.01 7.40
CA CYS A 4 7.96 -21.64 7.04
C CYS A 4 7.29 -21.24 5.74
N VAL A 5 7.16 -22.18 4.83
CA VAL A 5 6.53 -21.92 3.53
C VAL A 5 5.08 -21.49 3.67
N LEU A 6 4.48 -21.73 4.84
CA LEU A 6 3.09 -21.34 5.10
C LEU A 6 2.96 -20.02 5.81
N GLU A 7 4.09 -19.42 6.22
CA GLU A 7 4.05 -18.15 6.91
C GLU A 7 3.86 -17.00 5.94
N ALA A 8 3.14 -16.00 6.40
CA ALA A 8 2.93 -14.79 5.61
C ALA A 8 3.97 -13.76 5.94
N VAL A 9 4.36 -12.96 4.95
CA VAL A 9 5.27 -11.84 5.16
C VAL A 9 4.46 -10.58 5.41
N GLY A 10 5.05 -9.62 6.12
CA GLY A 10 4.41 -8.34 6.38
C GLY A 10 4.59 -7.37 5.23
N VAL A 11 3.53 -6.65 4.92
CA VAL A 11 3.53 -5.60 3.90
C VAL A 11 2.87 -4.37 4.50
N ALA A 12 3.48 -3.20 4.32
CA ALA A 12 2.91 -1.94 4.76
C ALA A 12 2.31 -1.24 3.56
N VAL A 13 1.05 -0.81 3.68
CA VAL A 13 0.28 -0.19 2.61
C VAL A 13 -0.09 1.21 3.04
N GLY A 14 0.14 2.21 2.17
CA GLY A 14 -0.17 3.60 2.46
C GLY A 14 -1.34 4.10 1.63
N ILE A 15 -2.33 4.70 2.30
CA ILE A 15 -3.40 5.41 1.62
C ILE A 15 -3.09 6.89 1.75
N VAL A 16 -2.52 7.47 0.69
CA VAL A 16 -2.16 8.89 0.63
C VAL A 16 -3.33 9.60 -0.01
N VAL A 17 -3.91 10.60 0.69
CA VAL A 17 -5.13 11.25 0.23
C VAL A 17 -4.90 12.72 -0.06
N LYS A 18 -5.71 13.25 -0.98
CA LYS A 18 -5.74 14.66 -1.33
C LYS A 18 -7.19 14.99 -1.68
N GLY A 19 -7.88 15.69 -0.78
CA GLY A 19 -9.31 15.87 -0.90
C GLY A 19 -10.02 14.52 -0.82
N ASN A 20 -10.87 14.23 -1.79
CA ASN A 20 -11.58 12.94 -1.83
C ASN A 20 -10.86 11.90 -2.70
N LYS A 21 -9.61 12.18 -3.09
CA LYS A 21 -8.84 11.29 -3.95
C LYS A 21 -7.77 10.58 -3.16
N PHE A 22 -7.42 9.39 -3.62
CA PHE A 22 -6.33 8.59 -3.05
C PHE A 22 -5.31 8.31 -4.14
N LEU A 23 -4.06 8.15 -3.73
CA LEU A 23 -2.96 7.92 -4.66
C LEU A 23 -2.86 6.44 -4.98
N VAL A 24 -2.80 6.12 -6.26
CA VAL A 24 -2.58 4.75 -6.74
C VAL A 24 -1.38 4.71 -7.65
N GLU A 25 -0.83 3.51 -7.82
CA GLU A 25 0.26 3.30 -8.76
C GLU A 25 -0.07 2.14 -9.68
N ARG A 26 0.45 2.21 -10.91
CA ARG A 26 0.43 1.10 -11.85
C ARG A 26 1.77 0.41 -11.76
N ARG A 27 1.76 -0.88 -11.42
CA ARG A 27 2.98 -1.66 -11.30
C ARG A 27 3.61 -1.82 -12.68
N ARG A 28 4.94 -1.92 -12.71
CA ARG A 28 5.67 -2.04 -13.97
C ARG A 28 5.30 -3.36 -14.66
N TRP A 29 5.36 -3.34 -15.99
CA TRP A 29 5.07 -4.52 -16.81
C TRP A 29 6.10 -5.64 -16.58
N ASP A 30 7.33 -5.28 -16.16
CA ASP A 30 8.42 -6.22 -15.95
C ASP A 30 8.53 -6.73 -14.51
N GLU A 31 7.54 -6.42 -13.65
CA GLU A 31 7.48 -7.01 -12.32
C GLU A 31 7.13 -8.49 -12.42
N THR A 32 7.71 -9.28 -11.53
CA THR A 32 7.41 -10.71 -11.48
C THR A 32 6.16 -11.00 -10.66
N VAL A 33 5.73 -10.05 -9.81
CA VAL A 33 4.57 -10.20 -8.94
C VAL A 33 3.54 -9.16 -9.34
N ASP A 34 2.35 -9.63 -9.71
CA ASP A 34 1.20 -8.76 -10.04
C ASP A 34 1.58 -7.62 -10.99
N PRO A 35 2.11 -7.93 -12.20
CA PRO A 35 2.52 -6.86 -13.14
C PRO A 35 1.31 -6.07 -13.64
N GLU A 36 1.54 -4.80 -13.92
CA GLU A 36 0.60 -3.89 -14.59
C GLU A 36 -0.69 -3.58 -13.84
N ILE A 37 -0.89 -4.11 -12.62
CA ILE A 37 -2.10 -3.80 -11.87
C ILE A 37 -2.03 -2.39 -11.28
N VAL A 38 -3.22 -1.81 -11.07
CA VAL A 38 -3.38 -0.54 -10.37
C VAL A 38 -3.69 -0.86 -8.92
N CYS A 39 -2.88 -0.36 -8.00
CA CYS A 39 -2.98 -0.70 -6.59
C CYS A 39 -2.51 0.46 -5.70
N LEU A 40 -2.75 0.31 -4.40
CA LEU A 40 -2.21 1.25 -3.42
C LEU A 40 -0.70 1.04 -3.28
N PRO A 41 0.06 2.11 -3.01
CA PRO A 41 1.50 1.97 -2.78
C PRO A 41 1.77 1.11 -1.55
N ALA A 42 2.72 0.20 -1.67
CA ALA A 42 3.01 -0.78 -0.61
C ALA A 42 4.41 -1.32 -0.75
N GLY A 43 4.92 -1.91 0.33
CA GLY A 43 6.21 -2.58 0.29
C GLY A 43 6.39 -3.53 1.46
N HIS A 44 7.35 -4.44 1.34
CA HIS A 44 7.63 -5.43 2.35
C HIS A 44 8.23 -4.81 3.61
N VAL A 45 7.82 -5.34 4.76
CA VAL A 45 8.42 -4.97 6.05
C VAL A 45 9.71 -5.78 6.19
N LYS A 46 10.82 -5.09 6.48
CA LYS A 46 12.11 -5.75 6.66
C LYS A 46 12.20 -6.42 8.03
N PRO A 47 13.08 -7.43 8.17
CA PRO A 47 13.32 -8.03 9.49
C PRO A 47 13.69 -6.95 10.51
N ASN A 48 13.11 -7.06 11.71
CA ASN A 48 13.38 -6.16 12.83
C ASN A 48 12.93 -4.72 12.61
N GLU A 49 12.11 -4.49 11.59
CA GLU A 49 11.54 -3.17 11.29
C GLU A 49 10.11 -3.12 11.81
N CYS A 50 9.73 -2.05 12.51
CA CYS A 50 8.34 -1.91 12.92
C CYS A 50 7.50 -1.42 11.74
N LEU A 51 6.19 -1.63 11.83
CA LEU A 51 5.28 -1.32 10.74
C LEU A 51 5.32 0.16 10.35
N GLU A 52 5.37 1.05 11.33
CA GLU A 52 5.38 2.48 11.07
C GLU A 52 6.65 2.89 10.30
N ASP A 53 7.80 2.37 10.72
CA ASP A 53 9.07 2.67 10.05
C ASP A 53 9.08 2.09 8.64
N ALA A 54 8.50 0.90 8.46
CA ALA A 54 8.41 0.28 7.13
C ALA A 54 7.58 1.16 6.20
N LEU A 55 6.44 1.66 6.68
CA LEU A 55 5.59 2.51 5.87
C LEU A 55 6.33 3.79 5.47
N LYS A 56 6.98 4.45 6.43
CA LYS A 56 7.71 5.69 6.16
C LYS A 56 8.81 5.47 5.15
N ARG A 57 9.55 4.38 5.30
CA ARG A 57 10.64 4.04 4.36
C ARG A 57 10.10 3.77 2.97
N GLU A 58 9.03 2.96 2.86
CA GLU A 58 8.46 2.62 1.56
C GLU A 58 7.88 3.82 0.85
N MET A 59 7.21 4.70 1.58
CA MET A 59 6.64 5.91 0.96
C MET A 59 7.75 6.84 0.46
N MET A 60 8.87 6.89 1.17
CA MET A 60 10.02 7.66 0.69
C MET A 60 10.63 7.02 -0.55
N GLU A 61 10.81 5.69 -0.54
CA GLU A 61 11.43 4.98 -1.66
C GLU A 61 10.57 5.03 -2.92
N GLU A 62 9.26 4.89 -2.76
CA GLU A 62 8.36 4.78 -3.91
C GLU A 62 7.82 6.11 -4.39
N LEU A 63 7.61 7.05 -3.49
CA LEU A 63 6.92 8.30 -3.81
C LEU A 63 7.71 9.55 -3.46
N GLY A 64 8.81 9.43 -2.75
CA GLY A 64 9.61 10.58 -2.35
C GLY A 64 8.95 11.49 -1.33
N ILE A 65 7.97 11.00 -0.60
CA ILE A 65 7.30 11.81 0.43
C ILE A 65 7.78 11.40 1.82
N GLN A 66 7.79 12.38 2.73
CA GLN A 66 8.11 12.15 4.13
C GLN A 66 6.81 12.06 4.92
N VAL A 67 6.47 10.87 5.36
CA VAL A 67 5.25 10.62 6.12
C VAL A 67 5.42 11.16 7.54
N LYS A 68 4.47 11.95 8.01
CA LYS A 68 4.52 12.58 9.34
C LYS A 68 3.55 11.89 10.31
N GLU A 69 2.33 11.65 9.87
CA GLU A 69 1.30 11.06 10.73
C GLU A 69 0.56 9.98 9.97
N ILE A 70 0.24 8.91 10.68
CA ILE A 70 -0.49 7.79 10.12
C ILE A 70 -1.60 7.35 11.06
N LYS A 71 -2.61 6.70 10.49
CA LYS A 71 -3.70 6.13 11.27
C LYS A 71 -4.00 4.75 10.71
N PHE A 72 -3.97 3.73 11.58
CA PHE A 72 -4.24 2.36 11.16
C PHE A 72 -5.66 2.22 10.65
N VAL A 73 -5.82 1.55 9.52
CA VAL A 73 -7.14 1.31 8.91
C VAL A 73 -7.54 -0.14 9.07
N CYS A 74 -6.73 -1.07 8.57
CA CYS A 74 -7.07 -2.49 8.66
C CYS A 74 -5.88 -3.35 8.30
N LYS A 75 -6.03 -4.65 8.57
CA LYS A 75 -5.08 -5.69 8.21
C LYS A 75 -5.78 -6.66 7.28
N ASN A 76 -5.19 -6.96 6.14
CA ASN A 76 -5.72 -7.90 5.17
C ASN A 76 -4.77 -9.06 4.97
N PHE A 77 -5.32 -10.21 4.61
CA PHE A 77 -4.54 -11.33 4.14
C PHE A 77 -4.66 -11.39 2.62
N TYR A 78 -3.52 -11.53 1.95
CA TYR A 78 -3.48 -11.53 0.50
C TYR A 78 -2.49 -12.58 0.01
N VAL A 79 -2.83 -13.25 -1.09
CA VAL A 79 -1.91 -14.16 -1.76
C VAL A 79 -1.57 -13.53 -3.11
N ALA A 80 -0.30 -13.18 -3.29
CA ALA A 80 0.17 -12.54 -4.50
C ALA A 80 0.21 -13.53 -5.65
N SER A 81 0.38 -13.02 -6.88
CA SER A 81 0.33 -13.85 -8.08
C SER A 81 1.44 -14.92 -8.11
N ASN A 82 2.55 -14.69 -7.39
CA ASN A 82 3.63 -15.66 -7.27
C ASN A 82 3.43 -16.65 -6.12
N GLY A 83 2.29 -16.59 -5.43
CA GLY A 83 1.99 -17.48 -4.30
C GLY A 83 2.44 -16.95 -2.95
N GLU A 84 3.09 -15.80 -2.89
CA GLU A 84 3.53 -15.23 -1.63
C GLU A 84 2.32 -14.85 -0.78
N ARG A 85 2.32 -15.30 0.49
CA ARG A 85 1.26 -15.01 1.44
C ARG A 85 1.65 -13.77 2.22
N GLN A 86 0.73 -12.82 2.29
CA GLN A 86 1.02 -11.50 2.86
C GLN A 86 0.01 -11.10 3.92
N HIS A 87 0.51 -10.49 5.00
CA HIS A 87 -0.31 -9.70 5.92
C HIS A 87 -0.09 -8.24 5.55
N ALA A 88 -1.12 -7.63 4.99
CA ALA A 88 -1.05 -6.23 4.53
C ALA A 88 -1.63 -5.34 5.62
N TYR A 89 -0.78 -4.49 6.20
CA TYR A 89 -1.14 -3.55 7.26
C TYR A 89 -1.36 -2.20 6.60
N CYS A 90 -2.59 -1.74 6.58
CA CYS A 90 -3.01 -0.57 5.80
C CYS A 90 -3.20 0.65 6.69
N TYR A 91 -2.57 1.75 6.31
CA TYR A 91 -2.58 2.99 7.07
C TYR A 91 -3.02 4.16 6.21
N LEU A 92 -3.87 5.01 6.78
CA LEU A 92 -4.15 6.30 6.21
C LEU A 92 -3.00 7.25 6.56
N VAL A 93 -2.42 7.89 5.55
CA VAL A 93 -1.38 8.88 5.73
C VAL A 93 -2.09 10.23 5.91
N THR A 94 -2.15 10.70 7.16
CA THR A 94 -2.91 11.91 7.49
C THR A 94 -2.09 13.17 7.34
N ASP A 95 -0.77 13.06 7.34
CA ASP A 95 0.11 14.21 7.15
C ASP A 95 1.42 13.75 6.53
N TYR A 96 1.90 14.51 5.55
CA TYR A 96 3.18 14.22 4.89
C TYR A 96 3.74 15.47 4.25
N GLU A 97 5.04 15.46 3.98
CA GLU A 97 5.75 16.54 3.28
C GLU A 97 6.27 16.04 1.94
N GLY A 98 6.27 16.93 0.97
CA GLY A 98 6.75 16.64 -0.37
C GLY A 98 5.60 16.35 -1.32
N GLU A 99 5.87 16.54 -2.60
CA GLU A 99 4.90 16.21 -3.65
C GLU A 99 5.20 14.80 -4.14
N PRO A 100 4.21 13.89 -4.15
CA PRO A 100 4.49 12.52 -4.62
C PRO A 100 5.03 12.50 -6.04
N VAL A 101 6.07 11.71 -6.25
CA VAL A 101 6.66 11.47 -7.58
C VAL A 101 6.77 9.97 -7.78
N CYS A 102 6.75 9.55 -9.03
CA CYS A 102 6.82 8.13 -9.38
C CYS A 102 8.29 7.71 -9.42
N LYS A 103 8.74 6.99 -8.39
CA LYS A 103 10.13 6.56 -8.28
C LYS A 103 10.33 5.07 -8.55
N ALA A 104 9.29 4.26 -8.37
CA ALA A 104 9.42 2.80 -8.48
C ALA A 104 8.43 2.19 -9.45
N ALA A 105 7.19 2.68 -9.47
CA ALA A 105 6.14 2.13 -10.33
C ALA A 105 6.29 2.62 -11.77
N GLN A 106 5.43 2.16 -12.65
CA GLN A 106 5.36 2.65 -14.03
C GLN A 106 4.77 4.05 -14.07
N GLU A 107 3.72 4.28 -13.27
CA GLU A 107 3.12 5.61 -13.13
C GLU A 107 2.35 5.69 -11.83
N ILE A 108 2.08 6.92 -11.38
CA ILE A 108 1.21 7.17 -10.23
C ILE A 108 0.16 8.17 -10.66
N PHE A 109 -1.02 8.11 -10.04
CA PHE A 109 -2.08 9.07 -10.31
C PHE A 109 -3.08 9.11 -9.16
N TRP A 110 -3.84 10.22 -9.09
CA TRP A 110 -4.88 10.40 -8.10
C TRP A 110 -6.18 9.81 -8.64
N GLU A 111 -6.89 9.07 -7.78
CA GLU A 111 -8.10 8.36 -8.18
C GLU A 111 -9.18 8.56 -7.12
N ASP A 112 -10.43 8.67 -7.54
CA ASP A 112 -11.54 8.75 -6.58
C ASP A 112 -12.50 7.56 -6.68
N ASP A 113 -12.34 6.72 -7.69
CA ASP A 113 -13.20 5.56 -7.94
C ASP A 113 -12.46 4.28 -7.55
N ILE A 114 -12.94 3.63 -6.48
CA ILE A 114 -12.29 2.41 -5.99
C ILE A 114 -12.30 1.29 -7.02
N ASN A 115 -13.26 1.31 -7.96
CA ASN A 115 -13.36 0.27 -8.98
C ASN A 115 -12.23 0.33 -10.01
N LYS A 116 -11.43 1.39 -9.99
CA LYS A 116 -10.25 1.49 -10.86
C LYS A 116 -9.06 0.69 -10.33
N MET A 117 -9.13 0.21 -9.09
CA MET A 117 -8.08 -0.64 -8.53
C MET A 117 -8.39 -2.10 -8.81
N ASN A 118 -7.34 -2.87 -9.11
CA ASN A 118 -7.50 -4.27 -9.51
C ASN A 118 -7.75 -5.23 -8.36
N LEU A 119 -7.24 -4.91 -7.16
CA LEU A 119 -7.31 -5.84 -6.04
C LEU A 119 -8.51 -5.55 -5.15
N GLU A 120 -9.25 -6.61 -4.85
CA GLU A 120 -10.40 -6.49 -3.95
C GLU A 120 -9.99 -5.96 -2.58
N ILE A 121 -8.83 -6.39 -2.08
CA ILE A 121 -8.35 -5.93 -0.77
C ILE A 121 -8.14 -4.42 -0.75
N ASP A 122 -7.66 -3.85 -1.86
CA ASP A 122 -7.46 -2.40 -1.94
C ASP A 122 -8.79 -1.65 -1.96
N ARG A 123 -9.75 -2.17 -2.71
CA ARG A 123 -11.08 -1.55 -2.76
C ARG A 123 -11.73 -1.57 -1.38
N LYS A 124 -11.64 -2.69 -0.68
CA LYS A 124 -12.18 -2.83 0.68
C LYS A 124 -11.47 -1.89 1.64
N THR A 125 -10.16 -1.74 1.48
CA THR A 125 -9.34 -0.90 2.36
C THR A 125 -9.73 0.57 2.24
N VAL A 126 -9.86 1.09 1.01
CA VAL A 126 -10.24 2.48 0.81
C VAL A 126 -11.68 2.71 1.30
N LYS A 127 -12.56 1.75 1.07
CA LYS A 127 -13.92 1.83 1.56
C LYS A 127 -13.95 1.92 3.09
N LYS A 128 -13.16 1.09 3.75
CA LYS A 128 -13.05 1.09 5.21
C LYS A 128 -12.48 2.42 5.71
N MET A 129 -11.46 2.93 5.04
CA MET A 129 -10.86 4.23 5.39
C MET A 129 -11.90 5.34 5.32
N ARG A 130 -12.71 5.35 4.25
CA ARG A 130 -13.76 6.37 4.08
C ARG A 130 -14.80 6.29 5.19
N GLU A 131 -15.18 5.08 5.60
CA GLU A 131 -16.10 4.88 6.70
C GLU A 131 -15.54 5.44 8.01
N LEU A 132 -14.25 5.23 8.26
CA LEU A 132 -13.61 5.73 9.47
C LEU A 132 -13.52 7.25 9.47
N GLN A 133 -13.35 7.86 8.31
CA GLN A 133 -13.28 9.32 8.21
C GLN A 133 -14.62 9.99 8.45
N GLU A 134 -15.72 9.29 8.23
CA GLU A 134 -17.06 9.83 8.44
C GLU A 134 -17.47 9.92 9.90
N LYS A 135 -16.70 9.33 10.80
CA LYS A 135 -17.04 9.30 12.23
C LYS A 135 -16.44 10.46 13.05
#